data_a7df51e8a0d7902d93a8fa26d57856b5
#
_entry.id   a7df51e8a0d7902d93a8fa26d57856b5
#
_cell.length_a   1.000
_cell.length_b   1.000
_cell.length_c   1.000
_cell.angle_alpha   90.00
_cell.angle_beta   90.00
_cell.angle_gamma   90.00
#
_symmetry.space_group_name_H-M   'P 1'
#
loop_
_entity.id
_entity.type
_entity.pdbx_description
1 polymer ?
#
loop_
_entity_poly.entity_id
_entity_poly.type
_entity_poly.pdbx_seq_one_letter_code
_entity_poly.pdbx_strand_id
1 'polypeptide(L)'
;MANGDKVLGQFTQSFEEEKKASGRRLKVGIIGTGWIAEAHIESYKQMDDVDIVAAADLIPGKAEAFMKRYGVEGVHFYPSHKEMIDNEQLDAVSICTYNTQHAVPTIYALEHGVNVLLEKPFTVTLDEAVEVCRAEKKSGKILSIGFQPRVDVNMQMIKKIVESGELGKIYYIQTGGGRRRGIPNSTFIEKSTGGIGALGDIGCYSLDMVLNAIGYPKPLTVSGYKSDFFGTNPATQHPDRFHTVEENARRFSVDDFAAAFVRLEGDIILDFRIAWAMNINTPGDTIILGTKAGLRIPSTDCWNGTVGGEMTLYHDVAGVPTEEKIPILKNPDDKGLFYHKVRSFLDAVLNDLPAPVPTSQILYNQAIIDGICRSAECGHELAIEIPEI
;
A
#
# COMPACT_ATOMS: atom_id res chain seq x y z
N MET A 1 28.20 27.77 -2.28
CA MET A 1 26.95 27.06 -1.91
C MET A 1 26.69 26.04 -2.99
N ALA A 2 26.74 24.78 -2.64
CA ALA A 2 26.70 23.67 -3.58
C ALA A 2 25.30 23.50 -4.18
N ASN A 3 25.24 22.95 -5.42
CA ASN A 3 23.97 22.68 -6.13
C ASN A 3 22.95 21.85 -5.34
N GLY A 4 23.39 21.13 -4.30
CA GLY A 4 22.53 20.35 -3.41
C GLY A 4 21.47 21.16 -2.64
N ASP A 5 21.79 22.40 -2.24
CA ASP A 5 20.84 23.25 -1.52
C ASP A 5 19.68 23.72 -2.41
N LYS A 6 19.89 23.85 -3.72
CA LYS A 6 18.82 24.20 -4.68
C LYS A 6 17.88 23.03 -4.94
N VAL A 7 18.40 21.80 -4.95
CA VAL A 7 17.58 20.58 -5.11
C VAL A 7 16.75 20.36 -3.85
N LEU A 8 17.33 20.48 -2.66
CA LEU A 8 16.60 20.39 -1.39
C LEU A 8 15.53 21.46 -1.24
N GLY A 9 15.80 22.71 -1.70
CA GLY A 9 14.82 23.79 -1.70
C GLY A 9 13.60 23.54 -2.59
N GLN A 10 13.74 22.76 -3.68
CA GLN A 10 12.60 22.38 -4.51
C GLN A 10 11.71 21.32 -3.85
N PHE A 11 12.23 20.54 -2.91
CA PHE A 11 11.43 19.58 -2.13
C PHE A 11 10.58 20.26 -1.05
N THR A 12 11.08 21.32 -0.44
CA THR A 12 10.32 22.13 0.54
C THR A 12 9.23 22.96 -0.12
N GLN A 13 9.46 23.50 -1.32
CA GLN A 13 8.46 24.32 -2.01
C GLN A 13 7.22 23.53 -2.49
N SER A 14 7.33 22.23 -2.78
CA SER A 14 6.17 21.44 -3.18
C SER A 14 5.23 21.07 -2.01
N PHE A 15 5.65 21.29 -0.77
CA PHE A 15 4.83 21.09 0.43
C PHE A 15 4.26 22.39 1.02
N GLU A 16 4.71 23.54 0.55
CA GLU A 16 4.28 24.87 1.05
C GLU A 16 3.29 25.60 0.13
N GLU A 17 2.77 24.97 -0.93
CA GLU A 17 1.71 25.59 -1.72
C GLU A 17 0.45 25.75 -0.87
N GLU A 18 0.29 26.98 -0.39
CA GLU A 18 -0.89 27.62 0.18
C GLU A 18 -1.89 26.69 0.93
N LYS A 19 -1.59 26.41 2.20
CA LYS A 19 -2.62 26.08 3.17
C LYS A 19 -3.61 27.25 3.25
N LYS A 20 -4.67 27.22 2.48
CA LYS A 20 -5.90 27.94 2.84
C LYS A 20 -6.42 27.29 4.12
N ALA A 21 -6.10 27.89 5.26
CA ALA A 21 -6.73 27.55 6.52
C ALA A 21 -8.23 27.81 6.36
N SER A 22 -9.01 26.78 6.04
CA SER A 22 -10.45 26.90 5.80
C SER A 22 -11.24 27.20 7.08
N GLY A 23 -10.60 27.17 8.25
CA GLY A 23 -11.26 27.25 9.54
C GLY A 23 -12.30 26.12 9.82
N ARG A 24 -12.49 25.21 8.85
CA ARG A 24 -13.41 24.08 8.94
C ARG A 24 -12.69 22.87 9.54
N ARG A 25 -13.30 22.26 10.54
CA ARG A 25 -12.86 20.97 11.09
C ARG A 25 -13.53 19.84 10.32
N LEU A 26 -12.76 18.83 9.94
CA LEU A 26 -13.27 17.64 9.27
C LEU A 26 -13.77 16.63 10.30
N LYS A 27 -14.96 16.11 10.07
CA LYS A 27 -15.54 15.02 10.84
C LYS A 27 -15.19 13.68 10.22
N VAL A 28 -14.43 12.86 10.94
CA VAL A 28 -13.95 11.57 10.44
C VAL A 28 -14.52 10.40 11.24
N GLY A 29 -14.81 9.31 10.53
CA GLY A 29 -15.20 8.03 11.10
C GLY A 29 -14.12 6.95 10.91
N ILE A 30 -14.10 5.97 11.82
CA ILE A 30 -13.20 4.80 11.72
C ILE A 30 -14.04 3.54 11.55
N ILE A 31 -13.79 2.77 10.50
CA ILE A 31 -14.45 1.48 10.25
C ILE A 31 -13.43 0.36 10.43
N GLY A 32 -13.64 -0.48 11.45
CA GLY A 32 -12.68 -1.50 11.87
C GLY A 32 -11.64 -0.95 12.84
N THR A 33 -11.63 -1.51 14.07
CA THR A 33 -10.72 -1.11 15.16
C THR A 33 -9.68 -2.18 15.43
N GLY A 34 -8.99 -2.59 14.34
CA GLY A 34 -7.82 -3.46 14.37
C GLY A 34 -6.52 -2.70 14.69
N TRP A 35 -5.39 -3.39 14.61
CA TRP A 35 -4.09 -2.80 14.93
C TRP A 35 -3.72 -1.61 14.02
N ILE A 36 -4.11 -1.65 12.73
CA ILE A 36 -3.78 -0.56 11.80
C ILE A 36 -4.56 0.73 12.10
N ALA A 37 -5.75 0.62 12.69
CA ALA A 37 -6.54 1.77 13.12
C ALA A 37 -5.80 2.63 14.17
N GLU A 38 -4.88 2.04 14.95
CA GLU A 38 -3.99 2.76 15.86
C GLU A 38 -3.21 3.86 15.15
N ALA A 39 -2.57 3.51 14.03
CA ALA A 39 -1.76 4.45 13.26
C ALA A 39 -2.62 5.61 12.69
N HIS A 40 -3.87 5.33 12.31
CA HIS A 40 -4.81 6.37 11.86
C HIS A 40 -5.21 7.29 13.00
N ILE A 41 -5.60 6.74 14.16
CA ILE A 41 -6.01 7.53 15.33
C ILE A 41 -4.84 8.39 15.82
N GLU A 42 -3.64 7.83 15.97
CA GLU A 42 -2.48 8.61 16.41
C GLU A 42 -2.10 9.70 15.39
N SER A 43 -2.40 9.49 14.12
CA SER A 43 -2.25 10.54 13.10
C SER A 43 -3.30 11.64 13.25
N TYR A 44 -4.59 11.28 13.38
CA TYR A 44 -5.67 12.25 13.56
C TYR A 44 -5.52 13.09 14.83
N LYS A 45 -5.09 12.50 15.94
CA LYS A 45 -4.84 13.20 17.21
C LYS A 45 -3.78 14.32 17.12
N GLN A 46 -2.90 14.27 16.12
CA GLN A 46 -1.90 15.30 15.86
C GLN A 46 -2.41 16.46 14.98
N MET A 47 -3.69 16.44 14.59
CA MET A 47 -4.29 17.40 13.66
C MET A 47 -5.36 18.25 14.35
N ASP A 48 -5.16 19.57 14.39
CA ASP A 48 -6.08 20.50 15.05
C ASP A 48 -7.38 20.73 14.28
N ASP A 49 -7.41 20.38 12.99
CA ASP A 49 -8.53 20.56 12.06
C ASP A 49 -9.37 19.29 11.84
N VAL A 50 -9.25 18.27 12.72
CA VAL A 50 -9.94 16.99 12.59
C VAL A 50 -10.64 16.61 13.88
N ASP A 51 -11.87 16.11 13.78
CA ASP A 51 -12.63 15.51 14.85
C ASP A 51 -12.97 14.04 14.52
N ILE A 52 -12.51 13.10 15.34
CA ILE A 52 -12.95 11.71 15.26
C ILE A 52 -14.32 11.63 15.97
N VAL A 53 -15.39 11.54 15.18
CA VAL A 53 -16.78 11.61 15.72
C VAL A 53 -17.46 10.26 15.85
N ALA A 54 -17.02 9.25 15.09
CA ALA A 54 -17.67 7.94 15.07
C ALA A 54 -16.68 6.79 14.84
N ALA A 55 -17.03 5.61 15.37
CA ALA A 55 -16.32 4.37 15.11
C ALA A 55 -17.28 3.18 14.99
N ALA A 56 -17.00 2.28 14.05
CA ALA A 56 -17.75 1.06 13.84
C ALA A 56 -16.84 -0.18 13.89
N ASP A 57 -17.29 -1.22 14.59
CA ASP A 57 -16.68 -2.56 14.57
C ASP A 57 -17.77 -3.63 14.72
N LEU A 58 -17.64 -4.75 14.01
CA LEU A 58 -18.60 -5.85 14.05
C LEU A 58 -18.61 -6.59 15.41
N ILE A 59 -17.54 -6.45 16.19
CA ILE A 59 -17.41 -7.08 17.51
C ILE A 59 -17.98 -6.10 18.55
N PRO A 60 -19.06 -6.45 19.26
CA PRO A 60 -19.68 -5.58 20.26
C PRO A 60 -18.69 -5.07 21.31
N GLY A 61 -18.72 -3.76 21.59
CA GLY A 61 -17.86 -3.09 22.58
C GLY A 61 -16.40 -2.92 22.19
N LYS A 62 -15.95 -3.49 21.06
CA LYS A 62 -14.54 -3.40 20.63
C LYS A 62 -14.16 -1.98 20.24
N ALA A 63 -15.00 -1.29 19.48
CA ALA A 63 -14.74 0.09 19.07
C ALA A 63 -14.63 1.03 20.29
N GLU A 64 -15.53 0.90 21.27
CA GLU A 64 -15.51 1.67 22.51
C GLU A 64 -14.23 1.41 23.32
N ALA A 65 -13.89 0.13 23.55
CA ALA A 65 -12.69 -0.25 24.28
C ALA A 65 -11.41 0.26 23.57
N PHE A 66 -11.40 0.25 22.24
CA PHE A 66 -10.30 0.75 21.43
C PHE A 66 -10.16 2.27 21.59
N MET A 67 -11.21 3.05 21.39
CA MET A 67 -11.15 4.52 21.52
C MET A 67 -10.75 4.96 22.92
N LYS A 68 -11.28 4.30 23.96
CA LYS A 68 -10.88 4.53 25.35
C LYS A 68 -9.40 4.26 25.60
N ARG A 69 -8.86 3.19 25.02
CA ARG A 69 -7.42 2.85 25.12
C ARG A 69 -6.50 3.96 24.59
N TYR A 70 -6.94 4.65 23.52
CA TYR A 70 -6.19 5.74 22.89
C TYR A 70 -6.59 7.13 23.39
N GLY A 71 -7.44 7.21 24.42
CA GLY A 71 -7.87 8.48 25.03
C GLY A 71 -8.69 9.36 24.08
N VAL A 72 -9.45 8.77 23.17
CA VAL A 72 -10.35 9.50 22.26
C VAL A 72 -11.74 9.52 22.86
N GLU A 73 -12.25 10.71 23.14
CA GLU A 73 -13.55 10.96 23.79
C GLU A 73 -14.55 11.58 22.79
N GLY A 74 -15.84 11.54 23.14
CA GLY A 74 -16.89 12.16 22.31
C GLY A 74 -17.21 11.41 21.03
N VAL A 75 -16.84 10.12 20.94
CA VAL A 75 -17.05 9.26 19.77
C VAL A 75 -18.35 8.48 19.92
N HIS A 76 -19.17 8.43 18.87
CA HIS A 76 -20.32 7.55 18.79
C HIS A 76 -19.91 6.16 18.26
N PHE A 77 -20.49 5.10 18.82
CA PHE A 77 -20.12 3.72 18.49
C PHE A 77 -21.26 2.99 17.79
N TYR A 78 -20.91 2.28 16.71
CA TYR A 78 -21.87 1.59 15.85
C TYR A 78 -21.48 0.13 15.62
N PRO A 79 -22.45 -0.81 15.52
CA PRO A 79 -22.17 -2.21 15.25
C PRO A 79 -21.81 -2.48 13.78
N SER A 80 -22.03 -1.50 12.90
CA SER A 80 -21.75 -1.63 11.47
C SER A 80 -21.38 -0.30 10.82
N HIS A 81 -20.66 -0.38 9.69
CA HIS A 81 -20.37 0.78 8.86
C HIS A 81 -21.66 1.44 8.32
N LYS A 82 -22.71 0.64 8.04
CA LYS A 82 -23.99 1.15 7.54
C LYS A 82 -24.65 2.05 8.57
N GLU A 83 -24.84 1.52 9.78
CA GLU A 83 -25.47 2.32 10.84
C GLU A 83 -24.67 3.58 11.17
N MET A 84 -23.33 3.51 11.13
CA MET A 84 -22.49 4.68 11.33
C MET A 84 -22.70 5.74 10.23
N ILE A 85 -22.63 5.34 8.97
CA ILE A 85 -22.77 6.26 7.83
C ILE A 85 -24.18 6.84 7.74
N ASP A 86 -25.21 6.05 8.05
CA ASP A 86 -26.61 6.48 7.99
C ASP A 86 -26.97 7.49 9.08
N ASN A 87 -26.26 7.47 10.23
CA ASN A 87 -26.60 8.31 11.38
C ASN A 87 -25.63 9.47 11.62
N GLU A 88 -24.47 9.50 10.93
CA GLU A 88 -23.44 10.52 11.12
C GLU A 88 -23.25 11.38 9.87
N GLN A 89 -22.92 12.65 10.10
CA GLN A 89 -22.48 13.54 9.04
C GLN A 89 -20.95 13.51 8.95
N LEU A 90 -20.41 12.66 8.08
CA LEU A 90 -18.99 12.44 7.94
C LEU A 90 -18.45 13.13 6.67
N ASP A 91 -17.31 13.81 6.80
CA ASP A 91 -16.52 14.31 5.67
C ASP A 91 -15.68 13.19 5.05
N ALA A 92 -15.17 12.28 5.90
CA ALA A 92 -14.35 11.16 5.47
C ALA A 92 -14.41 9.99 6.44
N VAL A 93 -14.05 8.80 5.96
CA VAL A 93 -13.85 7.60 6.78
C VAL A 93 -12.49 6.96 6.48
N SER A 94 -11.85 6.42 7.54
CA SER A 94 -10.76 5.45 7.41
C SER A 94 -11.33 4.04 7.50
N ILE A 95 -11.08 3.22 6.47
CA ILE A 95 -11.45 1.80 6.46
C ILE A 95 -10.23 0.98 6.83
N CYS A 96 -10.24 0.41 8.04
CA CYS A 96 -9.16 -0.31 8.70
C CYS A 96 -9.58 -1.76 9.03
N THR A 97 -10.46 -2.33 8.23
CA THR A 97 -10.97 -3.70 8.38
C THR A 97 -9.93 -4.72 7.91
N TYR A 98 -10.22 -6.00 8.02
CA TYR A 98 -9.43 -7.03 7.35
C TYR A 98 -9.77 -7.09 5.85
N ASN A 99 -8.84 -7.62 5.03
CA ASN A 99 -8.81 -7.42 3.58
C ASN A 99 -10.11 -7.79 2.85
N THR A 100 -10.76 -8.93 3.20
CA THR A 100 -12.03 -9.37 2.58
C THR A 100 -13.23 -8.46 2.92
N GLN A 101 -13.04 -7.48 3.80
CA GLN A 101 -14.05 -6.47 4.15
C GLN A 101 -13.65 -5.05 3.70
N HIS A 102 -12.82 -4.92 2.68
CA HIS A 102 -12.44 -3.62 2.12
C HIS A 102 -13.50 -3.07 1.16
N ALA A 103 -13.97 -3.88 0.22
CA ALA A 103 -14.84 -3.41 -0.86
C ALA A 103 -16.21 -2.92 -0.37
N VAL A 104 -16.91 -3.72 0.45
CA VAL A 104 -18.31 -3.44 0.85
C VAL A 104 -18.47 -2.11 1.59
N PRO A 105 -17.71 -1.82 2.68
CA PRO A 105 -17.83 -0.53 3.37
C PRO A 105 -17.32 0.64 2.52
N THR A 106 -16.35 0.41 1.61
CA THR A 106 -15.85 1.45 0.69
C THR A 106 -16.96 1.88 -0.28
N ILE A 107 -17.57 0.93 -0.96
CA ILE A 107 -18.69 1.20 -1.88
C ILE A 107 -19.81 1.93 -1.14
N TYR A 108 -20.20 1.44 0.03
CA TYR A 108 -21.28 2.04 0.82
C TYR A 108 -20.97 3.50 1.20
N ALA A 109 -19.75 3.79 1.67
CA ALA A 109 -19.35 5.15 2.03
C ALA A 109 -19.38 6.09 0.82
N LEU A 110 -18.83 5.66 -0.32
CA LEU A 110 -18.81 6.44 -1.56
C LEU A 110 -20.23 6.75 -2.05
N GLU A 111 -21.14 5.76 -2.06
CA GLU A 111 -22.53 5.92 -2.49
C GLU A 111 -23.34 6.86 -1.58
N HIS A 112 -22.92 7.02 -0.30
CA HIS A 112 -23.51 7.96 0.66
C HIS A 112 -22.76 9.31 0.71
N GLY A 113 -21.86 9.58 -0.25
CA GLY A 113 -21.22 10.87 -0.39
C GLY A 113 -20.07 11.13 0.59
N VAL A 114 -19.47 10.10 1.17
CA VAL A 114 -18.35 10.17 2.13
C VAL A 114 -17.04 9.86 1.41
N ASN A 115 -16.00 10.68 1.65
CA ASN A 115 -14.65 10.41 1.14
C ASN A 115 -13.98 9.27 1.92
N VAL A 116 -13.12 8.49 1.26
CA VAL A 116 -12.58 7.25 1.84
C VAL A 116 -11.06 7.20 1.78
N LEU A 117 -10.44 6.93 2.93
CA LEU A 117 -9.08 6.41 3.03
C LEU A 117 -9.16 4.91 3.32
N LEU A 118 -8.89 4.10 2.30
CA LEU A 118 -8.94 2.64 2.41
C LEU A 118 -7.54 2.07 2.68
N GLU A 119 -7.38 1.23 3.69
CA GLU A 119 -6.12 0.51 3.91
C GLU A 119 -5.79 -0.47 2.77
N LYS A 120 -4.49 -0.72 2.63
CA LYS A 120 -3.97 -1.72 1.69
C LYS A 120 -4.17 -3.16 2.24
N PRO A 121 -4.22 -4.20 1.39
CA PRO A 121 -4.31 -4.15 -0.07
C PRO A 121 -5.62 -3.55 -0.54
N PHE A 122 -5.70 -3.14 -1.79
CA PHE A 122 -6.90 -2.49 -2.31
C PHE A 122 -8.16 -3.34 -2.09
N THR A 123 -8.16 -4.55 -2.65
CA THR A 123 -9.21 -5.56 -2.51
C THR A 123 -8.60 -6.96 -2.53
N VAL A 124 -9.41 -8.01 -2.42
CA VAL A 124 -8.95 -9.39 -2.56
C VAL A 124 -8.98 -9.84 -4.02
N THR A 125 -9.98 -9.42 -4.79
CA THR A 125 -10.15 -9.78 -6.19
C THR A 125 -10.14 -8.55 -7.09
N LEU A 126 -9.86 -8.77 -8.39
CA LEU A 126 -9.95 -7.71 -9.39
C LEU A 126 -11.40 -7.23 -9.58
N ASP A 127 -12.37 -8.13 -9.50
CA ASP A 127 -13.79 -7.79 -9.64
C ASP A 127 -14.23 -6.82 -8.54
N GLU A 128 -13.86 -7.07 -7.29
CA GLU A 128 -14.11 -6.14 -6.18
C GLU A 128 -13.47 -4.76 -6.44
N ALA A 129 -12.23 -4.73 -6.94
CA ALA A 129 -11.54 -3.49 -7.26
C ALA A 129 -12.28 -2.68 -8.35
N VAL A 130 -12.77 -3.36 -9.38
CA VAL A 130 -13.56 -2.74 -10.46
C VAL A 130 -14.86 -2.15 -9.92
N GLU A 131 -15.58 -2.87 -9.05
CA GLU A 131 -16.82 -2.36 -8.44
C GLU A 131 -16.55 -1.15 -7.55
N VAL A 132 -15.45 -1.15 -6.79
CA VAL A 132 -15.04 0.02 -5.98
C VAL A 132 -14.71 1.22 -6.87
N CYS A 133 -13.96 1.02 -7.97
CA CYS A 133 -13.64 2.10 -8.91
C CYS A 133 -14.90 2.67 -9.59
N ARG A 134 -15.88 1.82 -9.91
CA ARG A 134 -17.18 2.26 -10.44
C ARG A 134 -17.96 3.10 -9.44
N ALA A 135 -17.96 2.70 -8.17
CA ALA A 135 -18.60 3.46 -7.10
C ALA A 135 -17.91 4.81 -6.88
N GLU A 136 -16.57 4.85 -6.88
CA GLU A 136 -15.79 6.10 -6.81
C GLU A 136 -16.17 7.06 -7.95
N LYS A 137 -16.10 6.58 -9.20
CA LYS A 137 -16.44 7.38 -10.38
C LYS A 137 -17.86 7.94 -10.33
N LYS A 138 -18.83 7.12 -9.90
CA LYS A 138 -20.24 7.51 -9.78
C LYS A 138 -20.48 8.52 -8.68
N SER A 139 -19.79 8.39 -7.55
CA SER A 139 -19.97 9.26 -6.38
C SER A 139 -19.31 10.63 -6.55
N GLY A 140 -18.24 10.73 -7.34
CA GLY A 140 -17.39 11.91 -7.44
C GLY A 140 -16.64 12.23 -6.14
N LYS A 141 -16.54 11.26 -5.21
CA LYS A 141 -15.82 11.41 -3.94
C LYS A 141 -14.38 10.97 -4.08
N ILE A 142 -13.53 11.42 -3.17
CA ILE A 142 -12.11 11.08 -3.14
C ILE A 142 -11.96 9.72 -2.45
N LEU A 143 -11.36 8.77 -3.15
CA LEU A 143 -10.88 7.51 -2.60
C LEU A 143 -9.36 7.45 -2.74
N SER A 144 -8.65 7.32 -1.62
CA SER A 144 -7.20 7.12 -1.59
C SER A 144 -6.86 5.79 -0.93
N ILE A 145 -5.92 5.05 -1.52
CA ILE A 145 -5.47 3.77 -0.97
C ILE A 145 -4.27 3.98 -0.04
N GLY A 146 -4.23 3.26 1.07
CA GLY A 146 -3.34 3.48 2.20
C GLY A 146 -1.87 3.07 1.99
N PHE A 147 -1.25 3.40 0.86
CA PHE A 147 0.18 3.16 0.61
C PHE A 147 1.04 4.30 1.20
N GLN A 148 1.36 4.21 2.50
CA GLN A 148 2.19 5.21 3.18
C GLN A 148 3.59 5.42 2.56
N PRO A 149 4.26 4.44 1.89
CA PRO A 149 5.54 4.71 1.25
C PRO A 149 5.50 5.78 0.16
N ARG A 150 4.32 6.05 -0.43
CA ARG A 150 4.17 7.10 -1.45
C ARG A 150 4.57 8.50 -0.96
N VAL A 151 4.49 8.75 0.35
CA VAL A 151 4.90 10.01 0.98
C VAL A 151 6.34 9.99 1.51
N ASP A 152 7.07 8.89 1.35
CA ASP A 152 8.49 8.80 1.71
C ASP A 152 9.37 9.52 0.67
N VAL A 153 10.29 10.34 1.15
CA VAL A 153 11.16 11.16 0.27
C VAL A 153 12.10 10.31 -0.59
N ASN A 154 12.48 9.12 -0.14
CA ASN A 154 13.34 8.21 -0.91
C ASN A 154 12.54 7.52 -2.01
N MET A 155 11.27 7.19 -1.76
CA MET A 155 10.35 6.67 -2.77
C MET A 155 10.08 7.72 -3.85
N GLN A 156 9.91 8.98 -3.45
CA GLN A 156 9.78 10.10 -4.39
C GLN A 156 11.08 10.34 -5.18
N MET A 157 12.25 10.12 -4.57
CA MET A 157 13.54 10.22 -5.27
C MET A 157 13.67 9.15 -6.36
N ILE A 158 13.28 7.89 -6.10
CA ILE A 158 13.27 6.83 -7.10
C ILE A 158 12.45 7.26 -8.33
N LYS A 159 11.25 7.77 -8.09
CA LYS A 159 10.38 8.27 -9.16
C LYS A 159 11.03 9.41 -9.95
N LYS A 160 11.63 10.38 -9.27
CA LYS A 160 12.34 11.50 -9.93
C LYS A 160 13.53 11.03 -10.77
N ILE A 161 14.28 10.04 -10.31
CA ILE A 161 15.40 9.47 -11.09
C ILE A 161 14.86 8.84 -12.38
N VAL A 162 13.75 8.10 -12.32
CA VAL A 162 13.13 7.53 -13.52
C VAL A 162 12.59 8.63 -14.45
N GLU A 163 11.86 9.61 -13.90
CA GLU A 163 11.26 10.72 -14.65
C GLU A 163 12.29 11.66 -15.27
N SER A 164 13.51 11.76 -14.70
CA SER A 164 14.60 12.56 -15.30
C SER A 164 15.07 12.05 -16.65
N GLY A 165 14.74 10.78 -16.98
CA GLY A 165 15.18 10.11 -18.20
C GLY A 165 16.66 9.68 -18.19
N GLU A 166 17.36 9.78 -17.06
CA GLU A 166 18.75 9.33 -16.92
C GLU A 166 18.91 7.83 -17.17
N LEU A 167 17.91 7.03 -16.77
CA LEU A 167 17.94 5.58 -17.06
C LEU A 167 17.71 5.27 -18.55
N GLY A 168 17.20 6.20 -19.35
CA GLY A 168 16.78 5.94 -20.72
C GLY A 168 15.46 5.14 -20.79
N LYS A 169 15.27 4.30 -21.82
CA LYS A 169 14.10 3.41 -21.92
C LYS A 169 14.25 2.28 -20.89
N ILE A 170 13.32 2.19 -19.95
CA ILE A 170 13.24 1.06 -19.02
C ILE A 170 12.81 -0.20 -19.78
N TYR A 171 13.47 -1.33 -19.53
CA TYR A 171 13.15 -2.60 -20.18
C TYR A 171 13.04 -3.79 -19.21
N TYR A 172 13.63 -3.70 -18.01
CA TYR A 172 13.58 -4.77 -17.02
C TYR A 172 13.57 -4.22 -15.60
N ILE A 173 12.75 -4.82 -14.76
CA ILE A 173 12.65 -4.51 -13.34
C ILE A 173 12.64 -5.83 -12.57
N GLN A 174 13.46 -5.90 -11.52
CA GLN A 174 13.38 -6.95 -10.52
C GLN A 174 12.98 -6.31 -9.19
N THR A 175 11.95 -6.83 -8.53
CA THR A 175 11.52 -6.33 -7.23
C THR A 175 10.96 -7.42 -6.33
N GLY A 176 10.79 -7.08 -5.07
CA GLY A 176 10.30 -7.97 -4.05
C GLY A 176 11.40 -8.45 -3.12
N GLY A 177 11.20 -9.60 -2.53
CA GLY A 177 12.13 -10.17 -1.55
C GLY A 177 11.41 -11.11 -0.61
N GLY A 178 11.72 -11.05 0.68
CA GLY A 178 11.03 -11.85 1.67
C GLY A 178 11.83 -12.03 2.94
N ARG A 179 11.18 -12.62 3.93
CA ARG A 179 11.75 -12.91 5.23
C ARG A 179 12.15 -14.37 5.34
N ARG A 180 13.16 -14.64 6.15
CA ARG A 180 13.49 -16.04 6.48
C ARG A 180 12.39 -16.67 7.33
N ARG A 181 11.84 -15.89 8.27
CA ARG A 181 10.71 -16.26 9.15
C ARG A 181 9.93 -14.99 9.46
N GLY A 182 8.65 -14.97 9.16
CA GLY A 182 7.84 -13.77 9.36
C GLY A 182 6.38 -13.96 8.95
N ILE A 183 5.88 -15.20 9.08
CA ILE A 183 4.46 -15.49 8.90
C ILE A 183 3.69 -14.70 9.96
N PRO A 184 2.73 -13.86 9.57
CA PRO A 184 1.89 -13.12 10.50
C PRO A 184 0.88 -14.05 11.19
N ASN A 185 0.20 -13.52 12.19
CA ASN A 185 -0.86 -14.22 12.89
C ASN A 185 -2.24 -13.65 12.55
N SER A 186 -3.28 -14.23 13.18
CA SER A 186 -4.63 -13.69 13.19
C SER A 186 -5.31 -13.72 11.82
N THR A 187 -5.89 -12.58 11.41
CA THR A 187 -6.71 -12.48 10.20
C THR A 187 -5.93 -12.57 8.89
N PHE A 188 -4.60 -12.53 8.92
CA PHE A 188 -3.78 -12.58 7.70
C PHE A 188 -3.66 -13.99 7.10
N ILE A 189 -3.68 -15.03 7.94
CA ILE A 189 -3.36 -16.41 7.53
C ILE A 189 -4.54 -17.18 6.95
N GLU A 190 -5.75 -16.66 7.04
CA GLU A 190 -6.95 -17.32 6.56
C GLU A 190 -7.53 -16.66 5.31
N LYS A 191 -7.93 -17.47 4.33
CA LYS A 191 -8.57 -16.99 3.11
C LYS A 191 -9.89 -16.24 3.39
N SER A 192 -10.60 -16.62 4.46
CA SER A 192 -11.87 -15.99 4.87
C SER A 192 -11.72 -14.54 5.32
N THR A 193 -10.55 -14.13 5.79
CA THR A 193 -10.27 -12.80 6.31
C THR A 193 -9.15 -12.09 5.56
N GLY A 194 -7.99 -12.73 5.39
CA GLY A 194 -6.86 -12.21 4.63
C GLY A 194 -7.10 -12.22 3.12
N GLY A 195 -7.80 -13.23 2.62
CA GLY A 195 -8.08 -13.43 1.20
C GLY A 195 -6.87 -13.85 0.40
N ILE A 196 -5.79 -13.10 0.48
CA ILE A 196 -4.47 -13.29 -0.15
C ILE A 196 -3.41 -13.19 0.93
N GLY A 197 -2.36 -13.99 0.83
CA GLY A 197 -1.28 -14.07 1.80
C GLY A 197 -0.16 -13.04 1.59
N ALA A 198 1.09 -13.52 1.52
CA ALA A 198 2.27 -12.68 1.36
C ALA A 198 2.18 -11.77 0.13
N LEU A 199 1.59 -12.26 -0.95
CA LEU A 199 1.39 -11.53 -2.20
C LEU A 199 0.54 -10.27 -1.98
N GLY A 200 -0.59 -10.37 -1.28
CA GLY A 200 -1.47 -9.23 -1.00
C GLY A 200 -0.96 -8.34 0.14
N ASP A 201 -0.41 -8.92 1.21
CA ASP A 201 -0.01 -8.17 2.40
C ASP A 201 1.24 -7.31 2.18
N ILE A 202 2.34 -7.92 1.74
CA ILE A 202 3.62 -7.22 1.54
C ILE A 202 4.01 -7.08 0.07
N GLY A 203 3.54 -7.97 -0.80
CA GLY A 203 3.81 -7.91 -2.24
C GLY A 203 3.23 -6.68 -2.90
N CYS A 204 2.06 -6.21 -2.47
CA CYS A 204 1.44 -4.99 -2.98
C CYS A 204 2.33 -3.75 -2.81
N TYR A 205 3.12 -3.66 -1.75
CA TYR A 205 4.07 -2.57 -1.54
C TYR A 205 5.25 -2.61 -2.52
N SER A 206 5.84 -3.80 -2.72
CA SER A 206 6.96 -3.95 -3.66
C SER A 206 6.53 -3.65 -5.10
N LEU A 207 5.33 -4.08 -5.48
CA LEU A 207 4.73 -3.73 -6.77
C LEU A 207 4.46 -2.23 -6.89
N ASP A 208 3.84 -1.62 -5.88
CA ASP A 208 3.53 -0.19 -5.87
C ASP A 208 4.78 0.68 -6.02
N MET A 209 5.87 0.31 -5.33
CA MET A 209 7.14 1.03 -5.41
C MET A 209 7.62 1.18 -6.86
N VAL A 210 7.73 0.07 -7.58
CA VAL A 210 8.28 0.10 -8.94
C VAL A 210 7.27 0.64 -9.95
N LEU A 211 5.99 0.27 -9.84
CA LEU A 211 4.95 0.76 -10.74
C LEU A 211 4.78 2.28 -10.63
N ASN A 212 4.81 2.84 -9.41
CA ASN A 212 4.77 4.28 -9.19
C ASN A 212 5.99 4.98 -9.80
N ALA A 213 7.17 4.40 -9.67
CA ALA A 213 8.40 4.97 -10.22
C ALA A 213 8.37 5.07 -11.75
N ILE A 214 7.79 4.07 -12.42
CA ILE A 214 7.75 3.99 -13.90
C ILE A 214 6.43 4.48 -14.51
N GLY A 215 5.54 5.11 -13.72
CA GLY A 215 4.32 5.74 -14.23
C GLY A 215 3.15 4.77 -14.47
N TYR A 216 3.14 3.60 -13.86
CA TYR A 216 2.05 2.60 -13.94
C TYR A 216 1.69 2.18 -15.37
N PRO A 217 2.64 1.61 -16.13
CA PRO A 217 2.32 1.05 -17.44
C PRO A 217 1.32 -0.10 -17.32
N LYS A 218 0.45 -0.24 -18.33
CA LYS A 218 -0.59 -1.28 -18.32
C LYS A 218 0.02 -2.68 -18.23
N PRO A 219 -0.41 -3.54 -17.30
CA PRO A 219 0.00 -4.94 -17.29
C PRO A 219 -0.70 -5.70 -18.42
N LEU A 220 0.06 -6.54 -19.14
CA LEU A 220 -0.41 -7.25 -20.33
C LEU A 220 -0.61 -8.74 -20.08
N THR A 221 0.44 -9.41 -19.59
CA THR A 221 0.40 -10.85 -19.28
C THR A 221 1.17 -11.15 -18.00
N VAL A 222 0.88 -12.28 -17.38
CA VAL A 222 1.56 -12.75 -16.17
C VAL A 222 1.71 -14.28 -16.18
N SER A 223 2.92 -14.74 -15.82
CA SER A 223 3.19 -16.12 -15.41
C SER A 223 3.50 -16.12 -13.92
N GLY A 224 2.63 -16.72 -13.12
CA GLY A 224 2.65 -16.68 -11.66
C GLY A 224 2.83 -18.04 -11.00
N TYR A 225 3.39 -18.03 -9.79
CA TYR A 225 3.53 -19.17 -8.91
C TYR A 225 3.22 -18.77 -7.47
N LYS A 226 2.56 -19.65 -6.70
CA LYS A 226 2.31 -19.50 -5.26
C LYS A 226 2.56 -20.80 -4.52
N SER A 227 2.92 -20.70 -3.24
CA SER A 227 2.98 -21.84 -2.32
C SER A 227 2.61 -21.44 -0.88
N ASP A 228 2.38 -22.44 -0.05
CA ASP A 228 2.00 -22.34 1.37
C ASP A 228 2.81 -23.31 2.25
N PHE A 229 4.00 -23.73 1.79
CA PHE A 229 4.81 -24.78 2.41
C PHE A 229 5.25 -24.44 3.85
N PHE A 230 5.46 -23.18 4.14
CA PHE A 230 5.86 -22.72 5.46
C PHE A 230 4.64 -22.43 6.35
N GLY A 231 3.60 -21.85 5.77
CA GLY A 231 2.38 -21.52 6.50
C GLY A 231 1.66 -22.71 7.07
N THR A 232 1.64 -23.82 6.34
CA THR A 232 1.03 -25.08 6.76
C THR A 232 1.93 -25.95 7.66
N ASN A 233 3.18 -25.53 7.89
CA ASN A 233 4.13 -26.24 8.73
C ASN A 233 4.19 -25.68 10.15
N PRO A 234 3.79 -26.44 11.19
CA PRO A 234 3.83 -25.94 12.59
C PRO A 234 5.22 -25.46 13.05
N ALA A 235 6.31 -26.04 12.53
CA ALA A 235 7.67 -25.66 12.89
C ALA A 235 8.08 -24.23 12.45
N THR A 236 7.31 -23.63 11.56
CA THR A 236 7.54 -22.26 11.05
C THR A 236 6.50 -21.26 11.51
N GLN A 237 5.47 -21.73 12.22
CA GLN A 237 4.44 -20.90 12.81
C GLN A 237 4.85 -20.31 14.16
N HIS A 238 4.18 -19.24 14.56
CA HIS A 238 4.28 -18.65 15.89
C HIS A 238 2.93 -18.81 16.62
N PRO A 239 2.93 -19.09 17.93
CA PRO A 239 1.69 -19.06 18.70
C PRO A 239 1.20 -17.62 18.82
N ASP A 240 -0.10 -17.43 18.83
CA ASP A 240 -0.72 -16.17 19.19
C ASP A 240 -1.45 -16.26 20.54
N ARG A 241 -2.17 -15.21 20.91
CA ARG A 241 -2.91 -15.17 22.19
C ARG A 241 -3.99 -16.25 22.29
N PHE A 242 -4.48 -16.75 21.16
CA PHE A 242 -5.69 -17.58 21.08
C PHE A 242 -5.41 -18.98 20.54
N HIS A 243 -4.27 -19.18 19.82
CA HIS A 243 -4.02 -20.39 19.05
C HIS A 243 -2.58 -20.88 19.22
N THR A 244 -2.42 -22.20 19.24
CA THR A 244 -1.12 -22.89 19.19
C THR A 244 -0.51 -22.84 17.78
N VAL A 245 0.73 -23.25 17.63
CA VAL A 245 1.40 -23.33 16.32
C VAL A 245 0.72 -24.36 15.40
N GLU A 246 0.23 -25.47 15.97
CA GLU A 246 -0.49 -26.51 15.26
C GLU A 246 -1.87 -26.02 14.76
N GLU A 247 -2.55 -25.21 15.56
CA GLU A 247 -3.81 -24.60 15.19
C GLU A 247 -3.62 -23.56 14.08
N ASN A 248 -2.62 -22.72 14.18
CA ASN A 248 -2.30 -21.74 13.16
C ASN A 248 -1.91 -22.42 11.83
N ALA A 249 -1.09 -23.46 11.87
CA ALA A 249 -0.74 -24.24 10.67
C ALA A 249 -1.96 -24.89 9.99
N ARG A 250 -2.93 -25.38 10.78
CA ARG A 250 -4.19 -25.96 10.23
C ARG A 250 -5.14 -24.91 9.65
N ARG A 251 -5.14 -23.70 10.20
CA ARG A 251 -5.97 -22.57 9.75
C ARG A 251 -5.38 -21.87 8.53
N PHE A 252 -4.08 -22.04 8.30
CA PHE A 252 -3.38 -21.39 7.19
C PHE A 252 -3.96 -21.82 5.83
N SER A 253 -4.42 -20.87 5.03
CA SER A 253 -5.13 -21.14 3.77
C SER A 253 -4.87 -20.11 2.67
N VAL A 254 -3.76 -19.34 2.82
CA VAL A 254 -3.31 -18.33 1.85
C VAL A 254 -1.88 -18.68 1.38
N ASP A 255 -1.29 -17.83 0.55
CA ASP A 255 0.10 -17.98 0.13
C ASP A 255 1.09 -17.46 1.19
N ASP A 256 2.20 -18.16 1.38
CA ASP A 256 3.37 -17.63 2.12
C ASP A 256 4.51 -17.20 1.20
N PHE A 257 4.45 -17.61 -0.06
CA PHE A 257 5.39 -17.30 -1.12
C PHE A 257 4.66 -17.08 -2.44
N ALA A 258 5.07 -16.06 -3.19
CA ALA A 258 4.65 -15.85 -4.57
C ALA A 258 5.82 -15.38 -5.43
N ALA A 259 5.82 -15.77 -6.72
CA ALA A 259 6.77 -15.28 -7.73
C ALA A 259 6.04 -15.10 -9.06
N ALA A 260 6.49 -14.14 -9.87
CA ALA A 260 5.89 -13.89 -11.16
C ALA A 260 6.83 -13.24 -12.15
N PHE A 261 6.55 -13.48 -13.43
CA PHE A 261 7.09 -12.78 -14.57
C PHE A 261 5.94 -12.05 -15.26
N VAL A 262 5.98 -10.72 -15.26
CA VAL A 262 4.89 -9.86 -15.78
C VAL A 262 5.39 -9.07 -16.97
N ARG A 263 4.63 -9.05 -18.07
CA ARG A 263 4.86 -8.17 -19.21
C ARG A 263 4.01 -6.92 -19.07
N LEU A 264 4.67 -5.77 -19.13
CA LEU A 264 4.03 -4.46 -19.06
C LEU A 264 4.10 -3.77 -20.42
N GLU A 265 3.21 -2.81 -20.64
CA GLU A 265 3.24 -1.94 -21.79
C GLU A 265 4.60 -1.23 -21.93
N GLY A 266 5.07 -0.99 -23.16
CA GLY A 266 6.38 -0.39 -23.43
C GLY A 266 7.54 -1.39 -23.47
N ASP A 267 7.28 -2.69 -23.63
CA ASP A 267 8.25 -3.80 -23.63
C ASP A 267 9.01 -3.92 -22.30
N ILE A 268 8.36 -3.64 -21.18
CA ILE A 268 8.95 -3.74 -19.86
C ILE A 268 8.66 -5.11 -19.26
N ILE A 269 9.67 -5.75 -18.72
CA ILE A 269 9.55 -6.99 -17.97
C ILE A 269 9.68 -6.68 -16.47
N LEU A 270 8.75 -7.19 -15.68
CA LEU A 270 8.78 -7.15 -14.24
C LEU A 270 8.96 -8.58 -13.70
N ASP A 271 10.12 -8.84 -13.09
CA ASP A 271 10.44 -10.04 -12.31
C ASP A 271 10.14 -9.77 -10.83
N PHE A 272 9.21 -10.52 -10.28
CA PHE A 272 8.67 -10.29 -8.94
C PHE A 272 8.73 -11.54 -8.09
N ARG A 273 9.12 -11.36 -6.81
CA ARG A 273 9.09 -12.41 -5.81
C ARG A 273 8.81 -11.84 -4.43
N ILE A 274 7.94 -12.48 -3.66
CA ILE A 274 7.65 -12.08 -2.28
C ILE A 274 7.43 -13.30 -1.37
N ALA A 275 7.84 -13.20 -0.11
CA ALA A 275 7.63 -14.28 0.87
C ALA A 275 7.50 -13.76 2.30
N TRP A 276 6.59 -14.34 3.05
CA TRP A 276 6.58 -14.22 4.51
C TRP A 276 7.63 -15.12 5.16
N ALA A 277 7.90 -16.28 4.53
CA ALA A 277 8.93 -17.21 4.98
C ALA A 277 9.63 -17.87 3.79
N MET A 278 10.97 -17.99 3.92
CA MET A 278 11.84 -18.72 2.99
C MET A 278 13.12 -19.13 3.70
N ASN A 279 13.83 -20.15 3.25
CA ASN A 279 15.02 -20.68 3.93
C ASN A 279 16.30 -19.87 3.63
N ILE A 280 16.18 -18.56 3.42
CA ILE A 280 17.31 -17.69 3.14
C ILE A 280 17.12 -16.31 3.80
N ASN A 281 18.24 -15.71 4.25
CA ASN A 281 18.29 -14.37 4.82
C ASN A 281 18.66 -13.34 3.77
N THR A 282 17.81 -13.13 2.80
CA THR A 282 18.01 -12.02 1.86
C THR A 282 16.68 -11.49 1.38
N PRO A 283 16.41 -10.25 1.69
CA PRO A 283 15.23 -9.60 1.17
C PRO A 283 15.28 -9.44 -0.35
N GLY A 284 16.45 -9.32 -0.94
CA GLY A 284 16.65 -8.97 -2.34
C GLY A 284 16.59 -7.46 -2.56
N ASP A 285 17.40 -6.97 -3.51
CA ASP A 285 17.37 -5.58 -3.92
C ASP A 285 16.33 -5.38 -5.03
N THR A 286 15.75 -4.20 -5.11
CA THR A 286 15.01 -3.78 -6.31
C THR A 286 15.99 -3.22 -7.33
N ILE A 287 15.86 -3.66 -8.58
CA ILE A 287 16.71 -3.26 -9.71
C ILE A 287 15.82 -2.72 -10.81
N ILE A 288 16.14 -1.53 -11.32
CA ILE A 288 15.48 -0.94 -12.48
C ILE A 288 16.55 -0.75 -13.57
N LEU A 289 16.41 -1.45 -14.70
CA LEU A 289 17.36 -1.39 -15.81
C LEU A 289 16.78 -0.58 -16.96
N GLY A 290 17.54 0.42 -17.36
CA GLY A 290 17.27 1.24 -18.53
C GLY A 290 18.39 1.12 -19.58
N THR A 291 18.19 1.71 -20.75
CA THR A 291 19.15 1.64 -21.86
C THR A 291 20.38 2.55 -21.69
N LYS A 292 20.35 3.46 -20.73
CA LYS A 292 21.46 4.39 -20.45
C LYS A 292 22.09 4.16 -19.07
N ALA A 293 21.29 3.73 -18.10
CA ALA A 293 21.75 3.52 -16.73
C ALA A 293 20.89 2.45 -16.03
N GLY A 294 21.38 1.92 -14.91
CA GLY A 294 20.66 1.03 -14.02
C GLY A 294 20.61 1.59 -12.60
N LEU A 295 19.52 1.40 -11.91
CA LEU A 295 19.33 1.79 -10.52
C LEU A 295 19.17 0.56 -9.64
N ARG A 296 20.00 0.43 -8.60
CA ARG A 296 19.88 -0.56 -7.54
C ARG A 296 19.40 0.11 -6.27
N ILE A 297 18.32 -0.42 -5.72
CA ILE A 297 17.65 0.07 -4.51
C ILE A 297 17.75 -1.02 -3.46
N PRO A 298 18.56 -0.82 -2.39
CA PRO A 298 18.64 -1.78 -1.30
C PRO A 298 17.28 -1.93 -0.63
N SER A 299 16.87 -3.18 -0.43
CA SER A 299 15.63 -3.50 0.25
C SER A 299 15.79 -3.45 1.77
N THR A 300 14.75 -3.08 2.46
CA THR A 300 14.54 -3.43 3.87
C THR A 300 14.11 -4.90 3.96
N ASP A 301 13.55 -5.33 5.07
CA ASP A 301 12.92 -6.67 5.17
C ASP A 301 11.69 -6.83 4.25
N CYS A 302 11.57 -6.00 3.23
CA CYS A 302 10.61 -5.99 2.10
C CYS A 302 9.14 -5.98 2.48
N TRP A 303 8.78 -5.48 3.63
CA TRP A 303 7.38 -5.56 4.06
C TRP A 303 6.62 -4.24 4.02
N ASN A 304 7.28 -3.10 3.78
CA ASN A 304 6.63 -1.80 3.79
C ASN A 304 6.99 -0.88 2.61
N GLY A 305 7.75 -1.40 1.62
CA GLY A 305 8.13 -0.65 0.43
C GLY A 305 9.06 0.53 0.69
N THR A 306 9.87 0.49 1.76
CA THR A 306 10.84 1.52 2.06
C THR A 306 12.25 1.15 1.57
N VAL A 307 13.10 2.16 1.36
CA VAL A 307 14.49 1.98 0.92
C VAL A 307 15.38 1.61 2.10
N GLY A 308 16.14 0.51 1.98
CA GLY A 308 16.93 -0.06 3.06
C GLY A 308 18.34 0.49 3.22
N GLY A 309 18.82 1.31 2.29
CA GLY A 309 20.19 1.84 2.30
C GLY A 309 20.44 2.77 1.13
N GLU A 310 21.67 3.25 0.97
CA GLU A 310 22.08 4.09 -0.16
C GLU A 310 21.80 3.39 -1.49
N MET A 311 21.08 4.05 -2.39
CA MET A 311 20.85 3.56 -3.74
C MET A 311 22.12 3.72 -4.59
N THR A 312 22.25 2.92 -5.63
CA THR A 312 23.39 3.01 -6.55
C THR A 312 22.90 3.18 -7.98
N LEU A 313 23.34 4.25 -8.63
CA LEU A 313 23.15 4.49 -10.05
C LEU A 313 24.39 3.97 -10.79
N TYR A 314 24.19 3.11 -11.79
CA TYR A 314 25.23 2.56 -12.67
C TYR A 314 25.09 3.19 -14.04
N HIS A 315 26.12 3.92 -14.48
CA HIS A 315 26.11 4.61 -15.77
C HIS A 315 27.54 4.79 -16.32
N ASP A 316 27.67 5.24 -17.54
CA ASP A 316 28.97 5.51 -18.15
C ASP A 316 29.26 7.02 -18.11
N VAL A 317 30.47 7.36 -17.70
CA VAL A 317 31.01 8.71 -17.80
C VAL A 317 32.15 8.70 -18.82
N ALA A 318 31.96 9.36 -19.96
CA ALA A 318 32.93 9.38 -21.09
C ALA A 318 33.32 7.97 -21.56
N GLY A 319 32.36 7.01 -21.52
CA GLY A 319 32.62 5.61 -21.92
C GLY A 319 33.30 4.75 -20.84
N VAL A 320 33.43 5.26 -19.62
CA VAL A 320 33.94 4.52 -18.46
C VAL A 320 32.80 4.12 -17.55
N PRO A 321 32.58 2.83 -17.28
CA PRO A 321 31.57 2.37 -16.31
C PRO A 321 31.83 2.98 -14.93
N THR A 322 30.78 3.59 -14.34
CA THR A 322 30.86 4.36 -13.11
C THR A 322 29.69 3.99 -12.21
N GLU A 323 29.91 4.05 -10.90
CA GLU A 323 28.89 3.88 -9.87
C GLU A 323 28.74 5.19 -9.08
N GLU A 324 27.51 5.67 -8.94
CA GLU A 324 27.21 6.84 -8.14
C GLU A 324 26.29 6.45 -6.95
N LYS A 325 26.64 6.87 -5.74
CA LYS A 325 25.86 6.61 -4.53
C LYS A 325 24.88 7.75 -4.29
N ILE A 326 23.62 7.39 -4.12
CA ILE A 326 22.54 8.30 -3.76
C ILE A 326 22.23 8.06 -2.29
N PRO A 327 22.50 9.04 -1.41
CA PRO A 327 22.32 8.89 0.03
C PRO A 327 20.84 8.77 0.39
N ILE A 328 20.55 8.12 1.53
CA ILE A 328 19.21 8.12 2.12
C ILE A 328 18.86 9.54 2.56
N LEU A 329 17.74 10.02 2.08
CA LEU A 329 17.13 11.29 2.47
C LEU A 329 16.31 11.11 3.75
N LYS A 330 16.35 12.09 4.62
CA LYS A 330 15.48 12.16 5.80
C LYS A 330 14.20 12.91 5.46
N ASN A 331 13.08 12.44 5.99
CA ASN A 331 11.85 13.19 5.93
C ASN A 331 12.03 14.55 6.65
N PRO A 332 11.36 15.61 6.20
CA PRO A 332 11.58 16.96 6.72
C PRO A 332 11.12 17.15 8.17
N ASP A 333 10.30 16.24 8.68
CA ASP A 333 9.81 16.25 10.06
C ASP A 333 9.76 14.85 10.67
N ASP A 334 9.50 14.78 12.00
CA ASP A 334 9.45 13.53 12.78
C ASP A 334 8.03 12.93 12.90
N LYS A 335 7.05 13.41 12.12
CA LYS A 335 5.65 12.95 12.25
C LYS A 335 5.37 11.55 11.71
N GLY A 336 6.24 11.07 10.82
CA GLY A 336 6.19 9.72 10.26
C GLY A 336 5.22 9.54 9.09
N LEU A 337 5.42 8.44 8.35
CA LEU A 337 4.72 8.19 7.07
C LEU A 337 3.21 8.03 7.22
N PHE A 338 2.73 7.48 8.34
CA PHE A 338 1.29 7.34 8.58
C PHE A 338 0.60 8.69 8.74
N TYR A 339 1.23 9.61 9.48
CA TYR A 339 0.71 10.97 9.59
C TYR A 339 0.61 11.63 8.21
N HIS A 340 1.67 11.57 7.42
CA HIS A 340 1.70 12.19 6.09
C HIS A 340 0.71 11.54 5.12
N LYS A 341 0.52 10.22 5.18
CA LYS A 341 -0.52 9.52 4.42
C LYS A 341 -1.91 10.05 4.74
N VAL A 342 -2.25 10.11 6.03
CA VAL A 342 -3.56 10.59 6.48
C VAL A 342 -3.73 12.08 6.16
N ARG A 343 -2.70 12.89 6.41
CA ARG A 343 -2.74 14.34 6.14
C ARG A 343 -2.93 14.64 4.66
N SER A 344 -2.17 14.00 3.78
CA SER A 344 -2.29 14.21 2.33
C SER A 344 -3.69 13.85 1.79
N PHE A 345 -4.32 12.80 2.32
CA PHE A 345 -5.70 12.46 2.00
C PHE A 345 -6.68 13.57 2.47
N LEU A 346 -6.55 14.04 3.71
CA LEU A 346 -7.41 15.09 4.23
C LEU A 346 -7.18 16.43 3.54
N ASP A 347 -5.95 16.75 3.16
CA ASP A 347 -5.66 17.94 2.36
C ASP A 347 -6.33 17.85 0.96
N ALA A 348 -6.36 16.66 0.36
CA ALA A 348 -7.12 16.45 -0.88
C ALA A 348 -8.62 16.68 -0.66
N VAL A 349 -9.19 16.16 0.43
CA VAL A 349 -10.62 16.37 0.78
C VAL A 349 -10.93 17.85 1.05
N LEU A 350 -10.06 18.56 1.77
CA LEU A 350 -10.27 19.98 2.12
C LEU A 350 -10.20 20.91 0.90
N ASN A 351 -9.33 20.60 -0.05
CA ASN A 351 -9.00 21.49 -1.16
C ASN A 351 -9.51 20.97 -2.52
N ASP A 352 -10.30 19.90 -2.53
CA ASP A 352 -10.83 19.26 -3.75
C ASP A 352 -9.70 18.89 -4.75
N LEU A 353 -8.62 18.30 -4.22
CA LEU A 353 -7.47 17.86 -4.99
C LEU A 353 -7.61 16.38 -5.40
N PRO A 354 -6.86 15.93 -6.41
CA PRO A 354 -6.78 14.51 -6.75
C PRO A 354 -6.34 13.64 -5.56
N ALA A 355 -6.83 12.40 -5.51
CA ALA A 355 -6.41 11.44 -4.50
C ALA A 355 -4.88 11.24 -4.50
N PRO A 356 -4.20 11.27 -3.33
CA PRO A 356 -2.75 11.07 -3.26
C PRO A 356 -2.30 9.71 -3.82
N VAL A 357 -3.11 8.69 -3.61
CA VAL A 357 -2.91 7.34 -4.14
C VAL A 357 -4.20 6.93 -4.87
N PRO A 358 -4.32 7.27 -6.17
CA PRO A 358 -5.56 7.10 -6.92
C PRO A 358 -5.80 5.64 -7.31
N THR A 359 -7.06 5.23 -7.29
CA THR A 359 -7.50 3.89 -7.68
C THR A 359 -7.13 3.51 -9.10
N SER A 360 -7.08 4.47 -10.03
CA SER A 360 -6.66 4.26 -11.43
C SER A 360 -5.25 3.67 -11.56
N GLN A 361 -4.37 3.95 -10.61
CA GLN A 361 -3.05 3.35 -10.51
C GLN A 361 -3.09 2.00 -9.78
N ILE A 362 -3.75 1.97 -8.61
CA ILE A 362 -3.75 0.77 -7.77
C ILE A 362 -4.56 -0.37 -8.39
N LEU A 363 -5.48 -0.09 -9.28
CA LEU A 363 -6.15 -1.09 -10.09
C LEU A 363 -5.17 -1.97 -10.90
N TYR A 364 -4.07 -1.39 -11.40
CA TYR A 364 -3.03 -2.16 -12.11
C TYR A 364 -2.22 -3.03 -11.16
N ASN A 365 -1.94 -2.52 -9.95
CA ASN A 365 -1.33 -3.33 -8.88
C ASN A 365 -2.22 -4.53 -8.54
N GLN A 366 -3.52 -4.30 -8.31
CA GLN A 366 -4.49 -5.35 -8.02
C GLN A 366 -4.66 -6.34 -9.18
N ALA A 367 -4.66 -5.86 -10.42
CA ALA A 367 -4.76 -6.72 -11.61
C ALA A 367 -3.55 -7.65 -11.76
N ILE A 368 -2.35 -7.19 -11.40
CA ILE A 368 -1.15 -8.04 -11.35
C ILE A 368 -1.30 -9.10 -10.26
N ILE A 369 -1.72 -8.71 -9.05
CA ILE A 369 -1.93 -9.63 -7.92
C ILE A 369 -2.96 -10.72 -8.27
N ASP A 370 -4.12 -10.33 -8.79
CA ASP A 370 -5.16 -11.25 -9.26
C ASP A 370 -4.64 -12.18 -10.36
N GLY A 371 -3.95 -11.61 -11.34
CA GLY A 371 -3.34 -12.35 -12.42
C GLY A 371 -2.32 -13.39 -11.94
N ILE A 372 -1.49 -13.07 -10.96
CA ILE A 372 -0.55 -14.02 -10.32
C ILE A 372 -1.34 -15.18 -9.69
N CYS A 373 -2.41 -14.88 -8.95
CA CYS A 373 -3.25 -15.89 -8.34
C CYS A 373 -3.85 -16.85 -9.37
N ARG A 374 -4.46 -16.30 -10.41
CA ARG A 374 -5.09 -17.07 -11.48
C ARG A 374 -4.08 -17.89 -12.29
N SER A 375 -2.94 -17.31 -12.62
CA SER A 375 -1.87 -17.99 -13.34
C SER A 375 -1.29 -19.16 -12.53
N ALA A 376 -1.10 -18.97 -11.22
CA ALA A 376 -0.64 -20.04 -10.33
C ALA A 376 -1.65 -21.19 -10.23
N GLU A 377 -2.95 -20.91 -10.28
CA GLU A 377 -4.03 -21.91 -10.26
C GLU A 377 -4.11 -22.73 -11.56
N CYS A 378 -3.94 -22.07 -12.72
CA CYS A 378 -4.02 -22.75 -14.02
C CYS A 378 -2.67 -23.31 -14.52
N GLY A 379 -1.54 -22.89 -13.94
CA GLY A 379 -0.20 -23.39 -14.24
C GLY A 379 0.41 -22.88 -15.55
N HIS A 380 -0.09 -21.79 -16.11
CA HIS A 380 0.45 -21.19 -17.34
C HIS A 380 0.28 -19.65 -17.37
N GLU A 381 0.95 -18.97 -18.32
CA GLU A 381 0.83 -17.54 -18.56
C GLU A 381 -0.60 -17.16 -18.96
N LEU A 382 -1.10 -16.07 -18.41
CA LEU A 382 -2.42 -15.51 -18.68
C LEU A 382 -2.33 -14.05 -19.14
N ALA A 383 -3.26 -13.64 -20.01
CA ALA A 383 -3.52 -12.24 -20.27
C ALA A 383 -4.17 -11.57 -19.03
N ILE A 384 -3.77 -10.34 -18.76
CA ILE A 384 -4.39 -9.50 -17.73
C ILE A 384 -5.44 -8.63 -18.42
N GLU A 385 -6.69 -8.96 -18.20
CA GLU A 385 -7.83 -8.22 -18.72
C GLU A 385 -8.43 -7.38 -17.58
N ILE A 386 -8.46 -6.06 -17.78
CA ILE A 386 -9.04 -5.12 -16.82
C ILE A 386 -10.34 -4.60 -17.44
N PRO A 387 -11.50 -4.85 -16.80
CA PRO A 387 -12.79 -4.35 -17.29
C PRO A 387 -12.83 -2.82 -17.35
N GLU A 388 -13.63 -2.26 -18.26
CA GLU A 388 -13.88 -0.82 -18.31
C GLU A 388 -14.62 -0.33 -17.06
N ILE A 389 -14.22 0.87 -16.58
CA ILE A 389 -14.73 1.53 -15.38
C ILE A 389 -15.60 2.72 -15.75
#